data_a16f32cc21c42434fc86f6027db78729
#
_entry.id   a16f32cc21c42434fc86f6027db78729
#
_cell.length_a   1.000
_cell.length_b   1.000
_cell.length_c   1.000
_cell.angle_alpha   90.00
_cell.angle_beta   90.00
_cell.angle_gamma   90.00
#
_symmetry.space_group_name_H-M   'P 1'
#
loop_
_entity.id
_entity.type
_entity.pdbx_description
1 polymer ?
#
loop_
_entity_poly.entity_id
_entity_poly.type
_entity_poly.pdbx_seq_one_letter_code
_entity_poly.pdbx_strand_id
1 'polypeptide(L)'
;MPQTPPAINHQTIRDTFNADRKQMTLMVARKMRVPEVEVIRSLEGDIAHELDSARWEEIIRAFEGFGNVHVIVSNGATTLEAFGQFGKFSSTDGFFNVQSKSLDMHIRSWELASVFAFRKPSHTDGREALSFQFYDQRGESAFKVFLTFGGSDPAPELVQKYNELLEKFKKA
;
A
#
# COMPACT_ATOMS: atom_id res chain seq x y z
N MET A 1 -27.80 21.41 7.96
CA MET A 1 -27.31 20.48 8.98
C MET A 1 -26.22 19.62 8.33
N PRO A 2 -25.03 19.45 8.91
CA PRO A 2 -24.06 18.54 8.37
C PRO A 2 -24.63 17.11 8.47
N GLN A 3 -24.76 16.44 7.34
CA GLN A 3 -25.17 15.05 7.31
C GLN A 3 -24.08 14.21 7.97
N THR A 4 -24.44 13.43 8.97
CA THR A 4 -23.55 12.41 9.54
C THR A 4 -23.09 11.50 8.41
N PRO A 5 -21.78 11.27 8.25
CA PRO A 5 -21.30 10.32 7.24
C PRO A 5 -22.00 8.97 7.42
N PRO A 6 -22.41 8.31 6.35
CA PRO A 6 -23.01 6.99 6.46
C PRO A 6 -22.08 6.04 7.20
N ALA A 7 -22.64 5.19 8.05
CA ALA A 7 -21.86 4.16 8.73
C ALA A 7 -21.14 3.28 7.70
N ILE A 8 -19.83 3.06 7.89
CA ILE A 8 -19.02 2.22 7.01
C ILE A 8 -19.52 0.78 7.12
N ASN A 9 -19.95 0.21 5.99
CA ASN A 9 -20.36 -1.18 5.91
C ASN A 9 -19.27 -2.00 5.21
N HIS A 10 -18.40 -2.61 5.97
CA HIS A 10 -17.27 -3.41 5.46
C HIS A 10 -17.73 -4.61 4.63
N GLN A 11 -18.88 -5.22 4.91
CA GLN A 11 -19.40 -6.32 4.11
C GLN A 11 -19.76 -5.85 2.70
N THR A 12 -20.49 -4.73 2.58
CA THR A 12 -20.84 -4.15 1.28
C THR A 12 -19.61 -3.74 0.47
N ILE A 13 -18.58 -3.20 1.15
CA ILE A 13 -17.31 -2.84 0.50
C ILE A 13 -16.61 -4.10 -0.02
N ARG A 14 -16.52 -5.14 0.81
CA ARG A 14 -15.94 -6.44 0.44
C ARG A 14 -16.65 -7.06 -0.76
N ASP A 15 -17.97 -7.08 -0.76
CA ASP A 15 -18.77 -7.64 -1.86
C ASP A 15 -18.57 -6.83 -3.15
N THR A 16 -18.52 -5.48 -3.03
CA THR A 16 -18.26 -4.59 -4.17
C THR A 16 -16.87 -4.84 -4.76
N PHE A 17 -15.85 -5.03 -3.93
CA PHE A 17 -14.51 -5.34 -4.40
C PHE A 17 -14.45 -6.74 -5.03
N ASN A 18 -15.04 -7.74 -4.39
CA ASN A 18 -15.00 -9.14 -4.86
C ASN A 18 -15.76 -9.38 -6.15
N ALA A 19 -16.67 -8.48 -6.53
CA ALA A 19 -17.34 -8.54 -7.85
C ALA A 19 -16.32 -8.44 -9.01
N ASP A 20 -15.22 -7.72 -8.83
CA ASP A 20 -14.05 -7.71 -9.72
C ASP A 20 -12.79 -7.41 -8.92
N ARG A 21 -12.06 -8.44 -8.55
CA ARG A 21 -10.83 -8.32 -7.73
C ARG A 21 -9.66 -7.64 -8.44
N LYS A 22 -9.77 -7.38 -9.75
CA LYS A 22 -8.76 -6.62 -10.50
C LYS A 22 -8.91 -5.11 -10.31
N GLN A 23 -10.08 -4.61 -9.93
CA GLN A 23 -10.31 -3.18 -9.78
C GLN A 23 -9.37 -2.55 -8.75
N MET A 24 -9.06 -1.27 -8.96
CA MET A 24 -8.25 -0.49 -8.02
C MET A 24 -9.04 -0.18 -6.76
N THR A 25 -8.40 -0.32 -5.60
CA THR A 25 -9.00 0.01 -4.28
C THR A 25 -9.46 1.46 -4.20
N LEU A 26 -8.71 2.39 -4.80
CA LEU A 26 -9.10 3.80 -4.89
C LEU A 26 -10.43 4.00 -5.63
N MET A 27 -10.67 3.24 -6.70
CA MET A 27 -11.93 3.36 -7.45
C MET A 27 -13.13 2.85 -6.63
N VAL A 28 -12.94 1.76 -5.88
CA VAL A 28 -13.95 1.27 -4.94
C VAL A 28 -14.23 2.31 -3.85
N ALA A 29 -13.18 2.87 -3.26
CA ALA A 29 -13.28 3.91 -2.24
C ALA A 29 -14.10 5.11 -2.74
N ARG A 30 -13.80 5.60 -3.93
CA ARG A 30 -14.53 6.73 -4.56
C ARG A 30 -16.00 6.38 -4.83
N LYS A 31 -16.27 5.18 -5.36
CA LYS A 31 -17.64 4.69 -5.59
C LYS A 31 -18.44 4.60 -4.29
N MET A 32 -17.81 4.10 -3.24
CA MET A 32 -18.45 3.90 -1.93
C MET A 32 -18.43 5.16 -1.04
N ARG A 33 -17.70 6.21 -1.44
CA ARG A 33 -17.51 7.46 -0.68
C ARG A 33 -16.93 7.22 0.71
N VAL A 34 -15.91 6.36 0.78
CA VAL A 34 -15.16 6.04 1.99
C VAL A 34 -13.67 6.33 1.78
N PRO A 35 -12.88 6.54 2.84
CA PRO A 35 -11.43 6.56 2.73
C PRO A 35 -10.89 5.25 2.14
N GLU A 36 -9.79 5.31 1.38
CA GLU A 36 -9.28 4.11 0.70
C GLU A 36 -8.85 3.01 1.68
N VAL A 37 -8.37 3.37 2.87
CA VAL A 37 -8.00 2.42 3.92
C VAL A 37 -9.16 1.52 4.35
N GLU A 38 -10.41 1.99 4.28
CA GLU A 38 -11.58 1.19 4.67
C GLU A 38 -11.86 0.07 3.65
N VAL A 39 -11.48 0.29 2.40
CA VAL A 39 -11.53 -0.79 1.39
C VAL A 39 -10.51 -1.87 1.75
N ILE A 40 -9.28 -1.51 2.05
CA ILE A 40 -8.24 -2.47 2.45
C ILE A 40 -8.63 -3.21 3.73
N ARG A 41 -9.12 -2.51 4.77
CA ARG A 41 -9.59 -3.14 6.02
C ARG A 41 -10.74 -4.12 5.79
N SER A 42 -11.60 -3.84 4.82
CA SER A 42 -12.68 -4.76 4.46
C SER A 42 -12.18 -6.09 3.87
N LEU A 43 -10.91 -6.14 3.44
CA LEU A 43 -10.26 -7.31 2.84
C LEU A 43 -9.26 -7.98 3.78
N GLU A 44 -9.20 -7.53 5.06
CA GLU A 44 -8.31 -8.10 6.08
C GLU A 44 -8.57 -9.61 6.27
N GLY A 45 -7.48 -10.36 6.42
CA GLY A 45 -7.51 -11.82 6.61
C GLY A 45 -7.69 -12.62 5.31
N ASP A 46 -7.89 -11.97 4.17
CA ASP A 46 -7.92 -12.61 2.83
C ASP A 46 -6.67 -12.19 2.03
N ILE A 47 -6.70 -11.02 1.42
CA ILE A 47 -5.64 -10.50 0.54
C ILE A 47 -4.94 -9.28 1.12
N ALA A 48 -5.42 -8.78 2.24
CA ALA A 48 -4.85 -7.67 2.99
C ALA A 48 -4.47 -8.13 4.41
N HIS A 49 -3.33 -7.65 4.90
CA HIS A 49 -2.89 -7.90 6.28
C HIS A 49 -2.30 -6.62 6.85
N GLU A 50 -2.90 -6.12 7.94
CA GLU A 50 -2.38 -4.94 8.62
C GLU A 50 -1.03 -5.26 9.28
N LEU A 51 -0.06 -4.37 9.09
CA LEU A 51 1.24 -4.43 9.72
C LEU A 51 1.31 -3.46 10.90
N ASP A 52 2.25 -3.70 11.80
CA ASP A 52 2.50 -2.80 12.93
C ASP A 52 3.04 -1.45 12.42
N SER A 53 2.19 -0.46 12.34
CA SER A 53 2.54 0.89 11.85
C SER A 53 3.55 1.62 12.77
N ALA A 54 3.71 1.22 14.03
CA ALA A 54 4.76 1.77 14.89
C ALA A 54 6.17 1.39 14.40
N ARG A 55 6.26 0.32 13.59
CA ARG A 55 7.51 -0.16 12.98
C ARG A 55 7.68 0.28 11.52
N TRP A 56 6.99 1.34 11.12
CA TRP A 56 7.00 1.85 9.72
C TRP A 56 8.42 2.02 9.16
N GLU A 57 9.37 2.49 9.96
CA GLU A 57 10.76 2.72 9.52
C GLU A 57 11.47 1.39 9.21
N GLU A 58 11.30 0.39 10.05
CA GLU A 58 11.87 -0.95 9.81
C GLU A 58 11.27 -1.58 8.54
N ILE A 59 9.96 -1.38 8.30
CA ILE A 59 9.28 -1.85 7.10
C ILE A 59 9.86 -1.19 5.85
N ILE A 60 10.01 0.14 5.87
CA ILE A 60 10.56 0.89 4.72
C ILE A 60 12.02 0.49 4.45
N ARG A 61 12.84 0.35 5.49
CA ARG A 61 14.23 -0.09 5.35
C ARG A 61 14.37 -1.49 4.75
N ALA A 62 13.41 -2.37 5.03
CA ALA A 62 13.42 -3.72 4.49
C ALA A 62 13.22 -3.76 2.96
N PHE A 63 12.65 -2.71 2.35
CA PHE A 63 12.47 -2.64 0.89
C PHE A 63 13.81 -2.55 0.12
N GLU A 64 14.89 -2.15 0.76
CA GLU A 64 16.24 -2.18 0.14
C GLU A 64 16.59 -3.58 -0.36
N GLY A 65 16.13 -4.63 0.34
CA GLY A 65 16.38 -6.03 -0.04
C GLY A 65 15.60 -6.55 -1.24
N PHE A 66 14.65 -5.76 -1.79
CA PHE A 66 13.83 -6.17 -2.93
C PHE A 66 14.38 -5.74 -4.30
N GLY A 67 15.47 -4.96 -4.32
CA GLY A 67 15.99 -4.38 -5.58
C GLY A 67 15.08 -3.26 -6.09
N ASN A 68 14.79 -3.27 -7.40
CA ASN A 68 13.89 -2.28 -7.97
C ASN A 68 12.44 -2.57 -7.57
N VAL A 69 11.77 -1.53 -7.11
CA VAL A 69 10.35 -1.54 -6.77
C VAL A 69 9.62 -0.47 -7.58
N HIS A 70 8.32 -0.59 -7.68
CA HIS A 70 7.45 0.38 -8.33
C HIS A 70 6.69 1.16 -7.24
N VAL A 71 6.98 2.46 -7.14
CA VAL A 71 6.36 3.36 -6.16
C VAL A 71 5.26 4.16 -6.81
N ILE A 72 4.11 4.20 -6.17
CA ILE A 72 2.95 4.97 -6.62
C ILE A 72 2.55 5.97 -5.55
N VAL A 73 2.44 7.23 -5.94
CA VAL A 73 1.86 8.32 -5.16
C VAL A 73 0.69 8.91 -5.93
N SER A 74 -0.47 9.02 -5.29
CA SER A 74 -1.65 9.60 -5.92
C SER A 74 -2.40 10.49 -4.95
N ASN A 75 -2.83 11.65 -5.40
CA ASN A 75 -3.74 12.53 -4.66
C ASN A 75 -5.19 12.42 -5.12
N GLY A 76 -5.49 11.41 -5.94
CA GLY A 76 -6.82 11.18 -6.52
C GLY A 76 -7.08 11.95 -7.83
N ALA A 77 -6.33 13.01 -8.12
CA ALA A 77 -6.40 13.76 -9.37
C ALA A 77 -5.23 13.42 -10.30
N THR A 78 -4.06 13.16 -9.71
CA THR A 78 -2.83 12.84 -10.43
C THR A 78 -2.17 11.65 -9.76
N THR A 79 -1.65 10.74 -10.55
CA THR A 79 -0.85 9.61 -10.10
C THR A 79 0.56 9.75 -10.65
N LEU A 80 1.55 9.66 -9.77
CA LEU A 80 2.96 9.59 -10.11
C LEU A 80 3.46 8.18 -9.86
N GLU A 81 4.14 7.61 -10.83
CA GLU A 81 4.76 6.30 -10.75
C GLU A 81 6.26 6.42 -10.96
N ALA A 82 7.04 5.79 -10.10
CA ALA A 82 8.50 5.79 -10.19
C ALA A 82 9.04 4.38 -9.97
N PHE A 83 10.09 4.04 -10.71
CA PHE A 83 10.81 2.76 -10.56
C PHE A 83 12.19 3.02 -9.99
N GLY A 84 12.56 2.27 -8.96
CA GLY A 84 13.89 2.42 -8.37
C GLY A 84 14.10 1.57 -7.14
N GLN A 85 15.32 1.65 -6.63
CA GLN A 85 15.70 0.98 -5.40
C GLN A 85 15.35 1.86 -4.21
N PHE A 86 14.78 1.24 -3.18
CA PHE A 86 14.70 1.84 -1.85
C PHE A 86 16.08 1.76 -1.21
N GLY A 87 16.70 2.90 -1.00
CA GLY A 87 18.01 2.95 -0.38
C GLY A 87 18.53 4.35 -0.24
N LYS A 88 19.64 4.45 0.49
CA LYS A 88 20.16 5.63 1.16
C LYS A 88 19.07 6.34 1.95
N PHE A 89 18.91 5.88 3.16
CA PHE A 89 17.96 6.47 4.11
C PHE A 89 18.64 7.54 4.94
N SER A 90 17.92 8.63 5.21
CA SER A 90 18.33 9.67 6.12
C SER A 90 17.11 10.28 6.83
N SER A 91 17.34 11.02 7.90
CA SER A 91 16.29 11.77 8.59
C SER A 91 16.73 13.21 8.73
N THR A 92 15.89 14.15 8.29
CA THR A 92 16.17 15.59 8.36
C THR A 92 14.88 16.35 8.62
N ASP A 93 14.88 17.20 9.64
CA ASP A 93 13.76 18.11 9.97
C ASP A 93 12.41 17.40 10.10
N GLY A 94 12.39 16.19 10.68
CA GLY A 94 11.18 15.38 10.85
C GLY A 94 10.78 14.56 9.62
N PHE A 95 11.47 14.71 8.51
CA PHE A 95 11.26 13.85 7.33
C PHE A 95 12.16 12.61 7.38
N PHE A 96 11.60 11.49 7.00
CA PHE A 96 12.37 10.31 6.65
C PHE A 96 12.55 10.27 5.12
N ASN A 97 13.80 10.24 4.69
CA ASN A 97 14.15 10.35 3.29
C ASN A 97 14.57 8.99 2.72
N VAL A 98 14.09 8.72 1.53
CA VAL A 98 14.52 7.59 0.68
C VAL A 98 15.13 8.19 -0.57
N GLN A 99 16.44 8.07 -0.70
CA GLN A 99 17.19 8.74 -1.77
C GLN A 99 18.04 7.74 -2.54
N SER A 100 17.66 7.48 -3.77
CA SER A 100 18.41 6.67 -4.71
C SER A 100 18.56 7.43 -6.03
N LYS A 101 19.15 6.81 -7.02
CA LYS A 101 19.33 7.45 -8.34
C LYS A 101 18.00 7.83 -9.01
N SER A 102 16.93 7.09 -8.73
CA SER A 102 15.62 7.24 -9.39
C SER A 102 14.48 7.54 -8.44
N LEU A 103 14.71 7.50 -7.13
CA LEU A 103 13.72 7.84 -6.11
C LEU A 103 14.30 8.91 -5.18
N ASP A 104 13.57 10.00 -5.04
CA ASP A 104 13.82 11.03 -4.04
C ASP A 104 12.50 11.32 -3.33
N MET A 105 12.31 10.70 -2.15
CA MET A 105 11.07 10.77 -1.39
C MET A 105 11.35 11.37 -0.01
N HIS A 106 10.48 12.27 0.42
CA HIS A 106 10.49 12.86 1.76
C HIS A 106 9.19 12.48 2.47
N ILE A 107 9.27 11.57 3.42
CA ILE A 107 8.12 10.99 4.10
C ILE A 107 7.93 11.69 5.44
N ARG A 108 6.76 12.30 5.65
CA ARG A 108 6.32 12.80 6.95
C ARG A 108 5.82 11.61 7.78
N SER A 109 6.72 10.99 8.54
CA SER A 109 6.40 9.75 9.25
C SER A 109 5.28 9.89 10.27
N TRP A 110 5.10 11.07 10.86
CA TRP A 110 4.01 11.35 11.80
C TRP A 110 2.61 11.38 11.15
N GLU A 111 2.53 11.50 9.83
CA GLU A 111 1.27 11.39 9.09
C GLU A 111 0.89 9.94 8.77
N LEU A 112 1.83 8.99 8.88
CA LEU A 112 1.55 7.58 8.61
C LEU A 112 0.73 6.98 9.76
N ALA A 113 -0.42 6.41 9.43
CA ALA A 113 -1.34 5.83 10.41
C ALA A 113 -1.48 4.32 10.28
N SER A 114 -1.46 3.79 9.06
CA SER A 114 -1.65 2.37 8.80
C SER A 114 -0.73 1.89 7.68
N VAL A 115 -0.30 0.64 7.79
CA VAL A 115 0.50 -0.06 6.76
C VAL A 115 -0.12 -1.42 6.52
N PHE A 116 -0.26 -1.80 5.25
CA PHE A 116 -0.79 -3.09 4.85
C PHE A 116 0.12 -3.80 3.87
N ALA A 117 0.33 -5.10 4.07
CA ALA A 117 0.75 -6.02 3.03
C ALA A 117 -0.50 -6.38 2.21
N PHE A 118 -0.43 -6.25 0.88
CA PHE A 118 -1.57 -6.44 0.01
C PHE A 118 -1.21 -7.24 -1.23
N ARG A 119 -2.02 -8.27 -1.52
CA ARG A 119 -1.79 -9.22 -2.58
C ARG A 119 -3.07 -9.43 -3.37
N LYS A 120 -3.11 -9.03 -4.63
CA LYS A 120 -4.29 -9.15 -5.49
C LYS A 120 -3.91 -9.26 -6.97
N PRO A 121 -4.86 -9.67 -7.84
CA PRO A 121 -4.66 -9.57 -9.27
C PRO A 121 -4.43 -8.11 -9.70
N SER A 122 -3.45 -7.88 -10.56
CA SER A 122 -3.19 -6.57 -11.18
C SER A 122 -4.41 -6.12 -12.01
N HIS A 123 -4.68 -4.83 -11.98
CA HIS A 123 -5.76 -4.24 -12.79
C HIS A 123 -5.44 -4.22 -14.29
N THR A 124 -4.17 -4.35 -14.66
CA THR A 124 -3.72 -4.30 -16.06
C THR A 124 -3.92 -5.63 -16.77
N ASP A 125 -3.45 -6.73 -16.18
CA ASP A 125 -3.38 -8.04 -16.85
C ASP A 125 -3.88 -9.20 -15.98
N GLY A 126 -4.28 -8.94 -14.74
CA GLY A 126 -4.76 -9.95 -13.81
C GLY A 126 -3.68 -10.82 -13.17
N ARG A 127 -2.41 -10.60 -13.48
CA ARG A 127 -1.30 -11.29 -12.83
C ARG A 127 -1.15 -10.83 -11.39
N GLU A 128 -0.52 -11.67 -10.57
CA GLU A 128 -0.40 -11.39 -9.16
C GLU A 128 0.46 -10.15 -8.87
N ALA A 129 -0.09 -9.20 -8.14
CA ALA A 129 0.60 -8.02 -7.65
C ALA A 129 0.80 -8.11 -6.14
N LEU A 130 2.05 -7.98 -5.71
CA LEU A 130 2.46 -7.92 -4.31
C LEU A 130 2.83 -6.49 -3.97
N SER A 131 2.26 -5.93 -2.93
CA SER A 131 2.55 -4.55 -2.51
C SER A 131 2.51 -4.36 -1.01
N PHE A 132 3.16 -3.28 -0.57
CA PHE A 132 3.00 -2.70 0.76
C PHE A 132 2.44 -1.29 0.58
N GLN A 133 1.37 -0.97 1.32
CA GLN A 133 0.61 0.26 1.14
C GLN A 133 0.53 1.02 2.44
N PHE A 134 0.87 2.30 2.38
CA PHE A 134 0.92 3.21 3.52
C PHE A 134 -0.22 4.21 3.42
N TYR A 135 -0.94 4.39 4.53
CA TYR A 135 -2.10 5.28 4.62
C TYR A 135 -1.88 6.35 5.68
N ASP A 136 -2.37 7.55 5.39
CA ASP A 136 -2.30 8.68 6.31
C ASP A 136 -3.42 8.65 7.36
N GLN A 137 -3.41 9.62 8.27
CA GLN A 137 -4.39 9.75 9.35
C GLN A 137 -5.83 9.99 8.85
N ARG A 138 -6.01 10.39 7.58
CA ARG A 138 -7.32 10.54 6.95
C ARG A 138 -7.79 9.25 6.29
N GLY A 139 -6.93 8.24 6.25
CA GLY A 139 -7.19 6.97 5.59
C GLY A 139 -6.99 7.00 4.06
N GLU A 140 -6.34 8.05 3.56
CA GLU A 140 -5.95 8.13 2.14
C GLU A 140 -4.54 7.57 1.95
N SER A 141 -4.27 7.07 0.74
CA SER A 141 -2.96 6.50 0.42
C SER A 141 -1.87 7.58 0.47
N ALA A 142 -0.88 7.41 1.35
CA ALA A 142 0.32 8.22 1.36
C ALA A 142 1.24 7.82 0.20
N PHE A 143 1.54 6.54 0.08
CA PHE A 143 2.24 5.92 -1.05
C PHE A 143 2.07 4.40 -1.03
N LYS A 144 2.33 3.77 -2.16
CA LYS A 144 2.30 2.30 -2.33
C LYS A 144 3.61 1.84 -2.93
N VAL A 145 4.14 0.73 -2.43
CA VAL A 145 5.36 0.08 -2.93
C VAL A 145 4.97 -1.27 -3.50
N PHE A 146 5.04 -1.41 -4.82
CA PHE A 146 4.78 -2.66 -5.50
C PHE A 146 6.07 -3.39 -5.77
N LEU A 147 6.11 -4.66 -5.39
CA LEU A 147 7.20 -5.57 -5.72
C LEU A 147 7.02 -6.17 -7.11
N THR A 148 5.75 -6.36 -7.50
CA THR A 148 5.32 -6.74 -8.85
C THR A 148 4.09 -5.95 -9.24
N PHE A 149 3.98 -5.60 -10.51
CA PHE A 149 2.90 -4.78 -11.03
C PHE A 149 2.53 -5.19 -12.47
N GLY A 150 2.03 -6.42 -12.63
CA GLY A 150 1.73 -6.98 -13.94
C GLY A 150 2.96 -7.45 -14.71
N GLY A 151 2.77 -7.84 -15.96
CA GLY A 151 3.81 -8.35 -16.87
C GLY A 151 4.15 -9.83 -16.64
N SER A 152 4.38 -10.25 -15.41
CA SER A 152 4.61 -11.63 -15.01
C SER A 152 4.12 -11.88 -13.59
N ASP A 153 3.84 -13.14 -13.27
CA ASP A 153 3.63 -13.54 -11.88
C ASP A 153 4.95 -13.41 -11.11
N PRO A 154 4.89 -13.11 -9.80
CA PRO A 154 6.09 -12.95 -8.99
C PRO A 154 6.91 -14.24 -8.92
N ALA A 155 8.23 -14.09 -9.00
CA ALA A 155 9.14 -15.22 -8.79
C ALA A 155 8.97 -15.80 -7.37
N PRO A 156 9.15 -17.14 -7.18
CA PRO A 156 8.98 -17.78 -5.87
C PRO A 156 9.80 -17.13 -4.75
N GLU A 157 11.03 -16.71 -5.04
CA GLU A 157 11.92 -16.06 -4.08
C GLU A 157 11.37 -14.68 -3.63
N LEU A 158 10.69 -13.97 -4.52
CA LEU A 158 10.05 -12.70 -4.21
C LEU A 158 8.81 -12.90 -3.33
N VAL A 159 8.01 -13.93 -3.63
CA VAL A 159 6.86 -14.34 -2.80
C VAL A 159 7.33 -14.72 -1.41
N GLN A 160 8.42 -15.48 -1.30
CA GLN A 160 9.00 -15.85 -0.03
C GLN A 160 9.40 -14.62 0.79
N LYS A 161 10.16 -13.70 0.22
CA LYS A 161 10.58 -12.45 0.88
C LYS A 161 9.38 -11.61 1.32
N TYR A 162 8.35 -11.52 0.47
CA TYR A 162 7.10 -10.83 0.82
C TYR A 162 6.45 -11.46 2.05
N ASN A 163 6.32 -12.79 2.09
CA ASN A 163 5.73 -13.50 3.21
C ASN A 163 6.56 -13.38 4.49
N GLU A 164 7.89 -13.42 4.39
CA GLU A 164 8.80 -13.20 5.54
C GLU A 164 8.61 -11.80 6.13
N LEU A 165 8.48 -10.78 5.28
CA LEU A 165 8.24 -9.41 5.73
C LEU A 165 6.85 -9.28 6.39
N LEU A 166 5.83 -9.86 5.78
CA LEU A 166 4.48 -9.92 6.33
C LEU A 166 4.49 -10.54 7.73
N GLU A 167 5.05 -11.73 7.89
CA GLU A 167 5.06 -12.42 9.19
C GLU A 167 5.88 -11.67 10.24
N LYS A 168 6.98 -11.02 9.84
CA LYS A 168 7.82 -10.23 10.75
C LYS A 168 7.11 -8.99 11.31
N PHE A 169 6.24 -8.36 10.53
CA PHE A 169 5.62 -7.08 10.87
C PHE A 169 4.11 -7.14 11.02
N LYS A 170 3.49 -8.29 10.84
CA LYS A 170 2.07 -8.49 11.03
C LYS A 170 1.63 -7.99 12.40
N LYS A 171 0.54 -7.22 12.40
CA LYS A 171 -0.09 -6.76 13.63
C LYS A 171 -0.71 -7.94 14.36
N ALA A 172 -0.46 -8.01 15.66
CA ALA A 172 -0.99 -9.06 16.53
C ALA A 172 -2.53 -8.97 16.68
#